data_f38812038fef731f76554d2dea5748b4
#
_entry.id   f38812038fef731f76554d2dea5748b4
#
_cell.length_a   1.000
_cell.length_b   1.000
_cell.length_c   1.000
_cell.angle_alpha   90.00
_cell.angle_beta   90.00
_cell.angle_gamma   90.00
#
_symmetry.space_group_name_H-M   'P 1'
#
loop_
_entity.id
_entity.type
_entity.pdbx_description
1 polymer ?
#
loop_
_entity_poly.entity_id
_entity_poly.type
_entity_poly.pdbx_seq_one_letter_code
_entity_poly.pdbx_strand_id
1 'polypeptide(L)'
;MAKVELKQPIVDQIAEEIKDAQSVVLVDHRGLTVAQDTELRKQLREAGVVYKVYKNTMMKRAFEGTDFAALDGCLEGPSAIAISKDDATAPARILYKFAQDAPALELKGGVVEGTAYDVAGISELAKIPSRDELLSKLLGSLQSPITNFARVINQIAAQGGE
;
A
#
# COMPACT_ATOMS: atom_id res chain seq x y z
N MET A 1 3.97 14.30 35.34
CA MET A 1 2.66 13.81 34.88
C MET A 1 2.06 14.61 33.71
N ALA A 2 2.35 15.89 33.56
CA ALA A 2 1.77 16.75 32.50
C ALA A 2 2.04 16.42 31.03
N LYS A 3 2.91 15.47 30.71
CA LYS A 3 3.24 15.10 29.32
C LYS A 3 2.40 13.95 28.73
N VAL A 4 1.59 13.27 29.54
CA VAL A 4 0.75 12.15 29.08
C VAL A 4 -0.53 12.69 28.47
N GLU A 5 -1.15 13.67 29.09
CA GLU A 5 -2.40 14.31 28.63
C GLU A 5 -2.25 14.97 27.25
N LEU A 6 -1.08 15.54 26.94
CA LEU A 6 -0.80 16.13 25.61
C LEU A 6 -0.55 15.08 24.51
N LYS A 7 -0.30 13.84 24.89
CA LYS A 7 0.00 12.75 23.94
C LYS A 7 -1.20 11.85 23.67
N GLN A 8 -2.15 11.79 24.59
CA GLN A 8 -3.38 11.02 24.40
C GLN A 8 -4.14 11.41 23.14
N PRO A 9 -4.41 12.69 22.85
CA PRO A 9 -5.16 13.04 21.64
C PRO A 9 -4.47 12.60 20.35
N ILE A 10 -3.12 12.50 20.33
CA ILE A 10 -2.38 12.01 19.17
C ILE A 10 -2.54 10.49 19.04
N VAL A 11 -2.52 9.75 20.15
CA VAL A 11 -2.76 8.30 20.15
C VAL A 11 -4.19 8.00 19.72
N ASP A 12 -5.17 8.79 20.19
CA ASP A 12 -6.57 8.66 19.81
C ASP A 12 -6.77 8.94 18.31
N GLN A 13 -6.10 9.97 17.77
CA GLN A 13 -6.11 10.23 16.32
C GLN A 13 -5.54 9.08 15.51
N ILE A 14 -4.41 8.50 15.95
CA ILE A 14 -3.81 7.34 15.28
C ILE A 14 -4.79 6.16 15.35
N ALA A 15 -5.40 5.92 16.50
CA ALA A 15 -6.37 4.83 16.68
C ALA A 15 -7.62 5.01 15.80
N GLU A 16 -8.11 6.24 15.63
CA GLU A 16 -9.23 6.54 14.72
C GLU A 16 -8.84 6.33 13.24
N GLU A 17 -7.65 6.76 12.83
CA GLU A 17 -7.17 6.57 11.46
C GLU A 17 -6.98 5.09 11.12
N ILE A 18 -6.61 4.27 12.11
CA ILE A 18 -6.35 2.82 11.96
C ILE A 18 -7.64 2.01 12.01
N LYS A 19 -8.66 2.42 12.75
CA LYS A 19 -9.93 1.67 12.88
C LYS A 19 -10.58 1.32 11.55
N ASP A 20 -10.52 2.26 10.59
CA ASP A 20 -11.12 2.10 9.26
C ASP A 20 -10.08 1.65 8.21
N ALA A 21 -8.85 1.36 8.63
CA ALA A 21 -7.76 1.02 7.71
C ALA A 21 -7.86 -0.44 7.26
N GLN A 22 -7.84 -0.66 5.96
CA GLN A 22 -7.72 -1.99 5.36
C GLN A 22 -6.27 -2.46 5.34
N SER A 23 -5.32 -1.54 5.26
CA SER A 23 -3.90 -1.86 5.29
C SER A 23 -3.07 -0.77 5.96
N VAL A 24 -2.03 -1.24 6.64
CA VAL A 24 -1.02 -0.41 7.32
C VAL A 24 0.36 -0.94 6.96
N VAL A 25 1.20 -0.09 6.37
CA VAL A 25 2.57 -0.44 6.00
C VAL A 25 3.55 0.48 6.71
N LEU A 26 4.58 -0.12 7.32
CA LEU A 26 5.66 0.59 8.00
C LEU A 26 6.90 0.67 7.12
N VAL A 27 7.49 1.86 7.04
CA VAL A 27 8.72 2.11 6.28
C VAL A 27 9.71 2.94 7.06
N ASP A 28 10.99 2.76 6.79
CA ASP A 28 12.05 3.69 7.20
C ASP A 28 12.24 4.74 6.09
N HIS A 29 12.12 6.00 6.48
CA HIS A 29 12.21 7.14 5.54
C HIS A 29 13.57 7.86 5.61
N ARG A 30 14.55 7.30 6.34
CA ARG A 30 15.87 7.90 6.46
C ARG A 30 16.62 7.86 5.13
N GLY A 31 17.38 8.92 4.87
CA GLY A 31 18.22 9.02 3.66
C GLY A 31 17.49 9.50 2.42
N LEU A 32 16.17 9.72 2.47
CA LEU A 32 15.44 10.37 1.39
C LEU A 32 15.79 11.85 1.31
N THR A 33 15.94 12.35 0.11
CA THR A 33 16.01 13.80 -0.15
C THR A 33 14.64 14.44 0.00
N VAL A 34 14.59 15.75 0.26
CA VAL A 34 13.32 16.48 0.38
C VAL A 34 12.48 16.38 -0.90
N ALA A 35 13.12 16.36 -2.06
CA ALA A 35 12.43 16.20 -3.34
C ALA A 35 11.76 14.81 -3.44
N GLN A 36 12.48 13.74 -3.07
CA GLN A 36 11.96 12.38 -3.08
C GLN A 36 10.81 12.20 -2.07
N ASP A 37 10.94 12.72 -0.84
CA ASP A 37 9.85 12.63 0.15
C ASP A 37 8.61 13.41 -0.32
N THR A 38 8.79 14.55 -0.98
CA THR A 38 7.67 15.32 -1.53
C THR A 38 6.96 14.57 -2.65
N GLU A 39 7.70 13.95 -3.55
CA GLU A 39 7.15 13.14 -4.64
C GLU A 39 6.43 11.90 -4.10
N LEU A 40 7.03 11.20 -3.12
CA LEU A 40 6.41 10.05 -2.45
C LEU A 40 5.07 10.44 -1.80
N ARG A 41 5.04 11.55 -1.05
CA ARG A 41 3.82 12.07 -0.41
C ARG A 41 2.75 12.44 -1.43
N LYS A 42 3.15 12.95 -2.59
CA LYS A 42 2.23 13.30 -3.67
C LYS A 42 1.59 12.03 -4.24
N GLN A 43 2.39 11.03 -4.60
CA GLN A 43 1.90 9.76 -5.15
C GLN A 43 0.98 9.02 -4.17
N LEU A 44 1.35 8.98 -2.88
CA LEU A 44 0.52 8.35 -1.85
C LEU A 44 -0.81 9.10 -1.66
N ARG A 45 -0.80 10.43 -1.70
CA ARG A 45 -2.03 11.25 -1.59
C ARG A 45 -2.95 11.06 -2.79
N GLU A 46 -2.39 10.98 -4.00
CA GLU A 46 -3.15 10.71 -5.23
C GLU A 46 -3.84 9.34 -5.20
N ALA A 47 -3.23 8.38 -4.49
CA ALA A 47 -3.81 7.04 -4.27
C ALA A 47 -4.70 6.94 -3.02
N GLY A 48 -5.02 8.05 -2.34
CA GLY A 48 -5.85 8.05 -1.13
C GLY A 48 -5.18 7.47 0.11
N VAL A 49 -3.84 7.31 0.09
CA VAL A 49 -3.07 6.78 1.21
C VAL A 49 -2.62 7.89 2.14
N VAL A 50 -2.90 7.74 3.42
CA VAL A 50 -2.44 8.66 4.47
C VAL A 50 -1.02 8.26 4.88
N TYR A 51 -0.06 9.15 4.63
CA TYR A 51 1.34 8.93 5.00
C TYR A 51 1.78 9.93 6.07
N LYS A 52 2.13 9.41 7.24
CA LYS A 52 2.54 10.23 8.39
C LYS A 52 3.70 9.59 9.15
N VAL A 53 4.47 10.43 9.83
CA VAL A 53 5.55 10.00 10.71
C VAL A 53 5.12 10.22 12.14
N TYR A 54 5.08 9.14 12.91
CA TYR A 54 4.74 9.18 14.33
C TYR A 54 5.86 8.57 15.17
N LYS A 55 5.85 8.90 16.45
CA LYS A 55 6.78 8.30 17.39
C LYS A 55 6.37 6.84 17.66
N ASN A 56 7.33 5.90 17.58
CA ASN A 56 7.08 4.46 17.77
C ASN A 56 6.30 4.13 19.06
N THR A 57 6.61 4.83 20.17
CA THR A 57 5.89 4.62 21.43
C THR A 57 4.42 5.04 21.40
N MET A 58 4.02 5.94 20.48
CA MET A 58 2.62 6.32 20.28
C MET A 58 1.93 5.32 19.38
N MET A 59 2.61 4.85 18.32
CA MET A 59 2.11 3.80 17.44
C MET A 59 1.88 2.50 18.21
N LYS A 60 2.83 2.07 19.06
CA LYS A 60 2.66 0.88 19.92
C LYS A 60 1.39 0.95 20.76
N ARG A 61 1.15 2.08 21.42
CA ARG A 61 -0.06 2.29 22.24
C ARG A 61 -1.36 2.31 21.42
N ALA A 62 -1.29 2.82 20.20
CA ALA A 62 -2.44 2.86 19.31
C ALA A 62 -2.75 1.47 18.71
N PHE A 63 -1.74 0.61 18.59
CA PHE A 63 -1.87 -0.76 18.10
C PHE A 63 -2.31 -1.75 19.17
N GLU A 64 -2.14 -1.41 20.45
CA GLU A 64 -2.60 -2.23 21.57
C GLU A 64 -4.11 -2.51 21.45
N GLY A 65 -4.47 -3.79 21.34
CA GLY A 65 -5.88 -4.20 21.22
C GLY A 65 -6.43 -4.20 19.79
N THR A 66 -5.59 -4.00 18.78
CA THR A 66 -5.97 -4.12 17.36
C THR A 66 -5.16 -5.23 16.68
N ASP A 67 -5.60 -5.67 15.50
CA ASP A 67 -4.91 -6.68 14.68
C ASP A 67 -3.50 -6.21 14.24
N PHE A 68 -3.23 -4.92 14.38
CA PHE A 68 -1.95 -4.30 14.06
C PHE A 68 -0.86 -4.48 15.14
N ALA A 69 -1.18 -5.09 16.28
CA ALA A 69 -0.21 -5.40 17.33
C ALA A 69 0.94 -6.32 16.85
N ALA A 70 0.71 -7.09 15.78
CA ALA A 70 1.75 -7.90 15.14
C ALA A 70 2.93 -7.06 14.59
N LEU A 71 2.74 -5.75 14.35
CA LEU A 71 3.78 -4.84 13.88
C LEU A 71 4.72 -4.34 14.99
N ASP A 72 4.46 -4.64 16.25
CA ASP A 72 5.29 -4.17 17.38
C ASP A 72 6.77 -4.55 17.23
N GLY A 73 7.06 -5.73 16.68
CA GLY A 73 8.42 -6.18 16.38
C GLY A 73 9.13 -5.38 15.27
N CYS A 74 8.36 -4.74 14.38
CA CYS A 74 8.89 -3.94 13.27
C CYS A 74 9.07 -2.46 13.63
N LEU A 75 8.61 -2.01 14.82
CA LEU A 75 8.70 -0.63 15.30
C LEU A 75 10.06 -0.31 15.93
N GLU A 76 11.15 -0.70 15.28
CA GLU A 76 12.52 -0.35 15.67
C GLU A 76 13.06 0.76 14.77
N GLY A 77 13.77 1.73 15.36
CA GLY A 77 14.30 2.89 14.63
C GLY A 77 13.22 3.86 14.13
N PRO A 78 13.56 4.81 13.26
CA PRO A 78 12.57 5.74 12.71
C PRO A 78 11.61 5.00 11.79
N SER A 79 10.33 5.30 11.95
CA SER A 79 9.26 4.63 11.21
C SER A 79 8.24 5.67 10.74
N ALA A 80 7.88 5.57 9.48
CA ALA A 80 6.72 6.23 8.91
C ALA A 80 5.63 5.18 8.68
N ILE A 81 4.38 5.61 8.79
CA ILE A 81 3.20 4.78 8.60
C ILE A 81 2.46 5.24 7.35
N ALA A 82 2.11 4.29 6.49
CA ALA A 82 1.23 4.48 5.35
C ALA A 82 -0.06 3.70 5.61
N ILE A 83 -1.19 4.40 5.65
CA ILE A 83 -2.51 3.86 5.98
C ILE A 83 -3.40 3.99 4.75
N SER A 84 -4.04 2.92 4.32
CA SER A 84 -5.06 2.94 3.28
C SER A 84 -6.40 2.46 3.79
N LYS A 85 -7.47 3.14 3.35
CA LYS A 85 -8.85 2.82 3.68
C LYS A 85 -9.60 2.15 2.52
N ASP A 86 -9.26 2.48 1.29
CA ASP A 86 -10.00 2.07 0.10
C ASP A 86 -9.35 0.88 -0.62
N ASP A 87 -8.03 0.95 -0.84
CA ASP A 87 -7.26 -0.10 -1.54
C ASP A 87 -6.20 -0.69 -0.62
N ALA A 88 -6.38 -1.94 -0.21
CA ALA A 88 -5.49 -2.66 0.69
C ALA A 88 -4.06 -2.81 0.12
N THR A 89 -3.90 -2.84 -1.21
CA THR A 89 -2.60 -3.07 -1.86
C THR A 89 -1.87 -1.78 -2.27
N ALA A 90 -2.59 -0.65 -2.31
CA ALA A 90 -2.03 0.62 -2.79
C ALA A 90 -0.76 1.07 -2.05
N PRO A 91 -0.69 1.09 -0.71
CA PRO A 91 0.51 1.53 -0.01
C PRO A 91 1.70 0.61 -0.30
N ALA A 92 1.51 -0.72 -0.30
CA ALA A 92 2.57 -1.67 -0.60
C ALA A 92 3.13 -1.47 -2.01
N ARG A 93 2.25 -1.31 -3.00
CA ARG A 93 2.61 -1.14 -4.42
C ARG A 93 3.40 0.15 -4.66
N ILE A 94 2.93 1.28 -4.11
CA ILE A 94 3.57 2.58 -4.31
C ILE A 94 4.92 2.63 -3.59
N LEU A 95 4.96 2.19 -2.34
CA LEU A 95 6.18 2.17 -1.54
C LEU A 95 7.25 1.25 -2.13
N TYR A 96 6.86 0.06 -2.61
CA TYR A 96 7.79 -0.87 -3.25
C TYR A 96 8.32 -0.32 -4.58
N LYS A 97 7.46 0.28 -5.42
CA LYS A 97 7.88 0.91 -6.66
C LYS A 97 8.85 2.06 -6.39
N PHE A 98 8.53 2.89 -5.41
CA PHE A 98 9.40 4.00 -5.02
C PHE A 98 10.73 3.55 -4.40
N ALA A 99 10.74 2.43 -3.66
CA ALA A 99 11.96 1.85 -3.11
C ALA A 99 12.93 1.35 -4.20
N GLN A 100 12.43 1.01 -5.39
CA GLN A 100 13.30 0.69 -6.54
C GLN A 100 14.02 1.94 -7.10
N ASP A 101 13.35 3.10 -7.08
CA ASP A 101 13.91 4.37 -7.54
C ASP A 101 14.77 5.05 -6.45
N ALA A 102 14.44 4.82 -5.18
CA ALA A 102 15.11 5.40 -4.03
C ALA A 102 15.51 4.30 -3.01
N PRO A 103 16.71 3.72 -3.14
CA PRO A 103 17.16 2.61 -2.29
C PRO A 103 17.32 2.98 -0.80
N ALA A 104 17.20 4.27 -0.47
CA ALA A 104 17.19 4.74 0.91
C ALA A 104 15.86 4.46 1.64
N LEU A 105 14.78 4.14 0.91
CA LEU A 105 13.49 3.77 1.50
C LEU A 105 13.48 2.26 1.78
N GLU A 106 13.45 1.89 3.06
CA GLU A 106 13.37 0.49 3.48
C GLU A 106 11.97 0.15 3.98
N LEU A 107 11.40 -0.93 3.44
CA LEU A 107 10.14 -1.51 3.92
C LEU A 107 10.45 -2.33 5.18
N LYS A 108 9.68 -2.15 6.25
CA LYS A 108 9.87 -2.90 7.51
C LYS A 108 8.86 -4.03 7.67
N GLY A 109 7.64 -3.80 7.32
CA GLY A 109 6.56 -4.74 7.47
C GLY A 109 5.21 -4.06 7.27
N GLY A 110 4.14 -4.83 7.26
CA GLY A 110 2.80 -4.30 7.17
C GLY A 110 1.74 -5.32 7.54
N VAL A 111 0.57 -4.82 7.82
CA VAL A 111 -0.65 -5.63 8.00
C VAL A 111 -1.62 -5.24 6.89
N VAL A 112 -2.11 -6.24 6.19
CA VAL A 112 -3.09 -6.10 5.12
C VAL A 112 -4.25 -7.05 5.41
N GLU A 113 -5.45 -6.50 5.52
CA GLU A 113 -6.68 -7.26 5.85
C GLU A 113 -6.52 -8.17 7.10
N GLY A 114 -5.90 -7.65 8.15
CA GLY A 114 -5.66 -8.36 9.41
C GLY A 114 -4.53 -9.40 9.37
N THR A 115 -3.87 -9.60 8.23
CA THR A 115 -2.74 -10.51 8.10
C THR A 115 -1.42 -9.74 8.13
N ALA A 116 -0.51 -10.14 9.03
CA ALA A 116 0.82 -9.55 9.12
C ALA A 116 1.73 -10.09 8.02
N TYR A 117 2.39 -9.21 7.32
CA TYR A 117 3.34 -9.51 6.26
C TYR A 117 4.72 -8.95 6.59
N ASP A 118 5.71 -9.78 6.37
CA ASP A 118 7.10 -9.40 6.44
C ASP A 118 7.54 -8.68 5.14
N VAL A 119 8.75 -8.18 5.08
CA VAL A 119 9.32 -7.46 3.92
C VAL A 119 9.14 -8.27 2.62
N ALA A 120 9.39 -9.59 2.68
CA ALA A 120 9.20 -10.48 1.53
C ALA A 120 7.73 -10.53 1.09
N GLY A 121 6.80 -10.68 2.03
CA GLY A 121 5.37 -10.72 1.76
C GLY A 121 4.83 -9.41 1.18
N ILE A 122 5.31 -8.26 1.69
CA ILE A 122 4.96 -6.94 1.12
C ILE A 122 5.45 -6.81 -0.32
N SER A 123 6.64 -7.34 -0.64
CA SER A 123 7.17 -7.33 -2.01
C SER A 123 6.31 -8.16 -2.97
N GLU A 124 5.71 -9.26 -2.50
CA GLU A 124 4.76 -10.06 -3.29
C GLU A 124 3.43 -9.35 -3.46
N LEU A 125 2.89 -8.75 -2.39
CA LEU A 125 1.67 -7.95 -2.43
C LEU A 125 1.81 -6.74 -3.37
N ALA A 126 2.98 -6.12 -3.42
CA ALA A 126 3.27 -4.99 -4.29
C ALA A 126 3.19 -5.33 -5.79
N LYS A 127 3.33 -6.61 -6.16
CA LYS A 127 3.18 -7.09 -7.54
C LYS A 127 1.71 -7.23 -7.96
N ILE A 128 0.80 -7.23 -7.00
CA ILE A 128 -0.63 -7.33 -7.27
C ILE A 128 -1.13 -5.99 -7.82
N PRO A 129 -1.76 -5.98 -9.01
CA PRO A 129 -2.36 -4.77 -9.58
C PRO A 129 -3.51 -4.24 -8.72
N SER A 130 -3.93 -3.01 -9.01
CA SER A 130 -5.12 -2.43 -8.35
C SER A 130 -6.39 -3.24 -8.67
N ARG A 131 -7.40 -3.08 -7.81
CA ARG A 131 -8.71 -3.73 -8.00
C ARG A 131 -9.29 -3.43 -9.37
N ASP A 132 -9.22 -2.18 -9.82
CA ASP A 132 -9.76 -1.75 -11.12
C ASP A 132 -8.99 -2.38 -12.29
N GLU A 133 -7.68 -2.51 -12.14
CA GLU A 133 -6.84 -3.17 -13.14
C GLU A 133 -7.11 -4.68 -13.22
N LEU A 134 -7.34 -5.34 -12.08
CA LEU A 134 -7.75 -6.75 -12.02
C LEU A 134 -9.12 -6.96 -12.66
N LEU A 135 -10.08 -6.09 -12.38
CA LEU A 135 -11.41 -6.12 -13.02
C LEU A 135 -11.31 -5.90 -14.52
N SER A 136 -10.48 -4.95 -14.96
CA SER A 136 -10.21 -4.70 -16.36
C SER A 136 -9.59 -5.90 -17.07
N LYS A 137 -8.62 -6.57 -16.44
CA LYS A 137 -8.01 -7.82 -16.94
C LYS A 137 -9.03 -8.95 -17.02
N LEU A 138 -9.88 -9.08 -16.00
CA LEU A 138 -10.95 -10.10 -15.99
C LEU A 138 -11.93 -9.87 -17.14
N LEU A 139 -12.44 -8.64 -17.31
CA LEU A 139 -13.35 -8.29 -18.39
C LEU A 139 -12.70 -8.51 -19.76
N GLY A 140 -11.43 -8.13 -19.92
CA GLY A 140 -10.66 -8.38 -21.12
C GLY A 140 -10.52 -9.88 -21.45
N SER A 141 -10.28 -10.70 -20.43
CA SER A 141 -10.18 -12.16 -20.60
C SER A 141 -11.51 -12.80 -20.98
N LEU A 142 -12.64 -12.28 -20.50
CA LEU A 142 -13.97 -12.75 -20.88
C LEU A 142 -14.36 -12.34 -22.30
N GLN A 143 -13.91 -11.18 -22.78
CA GLN A 143 -14.15 -10.70 -24.14
C GLN A 143 -13.18 -11.30 -25.17
N SER A 144 -12.01 -11.74 -24.72
CA SER A 144 -10.94 -12.25 -25.61
C SER A 144 -11.37 -13.38 -26.54
N PRO A 145 -12.12 -14.42 -26.10
CA PRO A 145 -12.58 -15.48 -26.99
C PRO A 145 -13.46 -14.96 -28.13
N ILE A 146 -14.39 -14.05 -27.84
CA ILE A 146 -15.30 -13.46 -28.83
C ILE A 146 -14.52 -12.60 -29.82
N THR A 147 -13.62 -11.78 -29.32
CA THR A 147 -12.77 -10.90 -30.16
C THR A 147 -11.84 -11.71 -31.06
N ASN A 148 -11.25 -12.79 -30.53
CA ASN A 148 -10.39 -13.66 -31.32
C ASN A 148 -11.17 -14.41 -32.39
N PHE A 149 -12.38 -14.88 -32.07
CA PHE A 149 -13.27 -15.52 -33.04
C PHE A 149 -13.63 -14.58 -34.19
N ALA A 150 -14.05 -13.34 -33.86
CA ALA A 150 -14.35 -12.32 -34.88
C ALA A 150 -13.13 -11.98 -35.74
N ARG A 151 -11.93 -11.92 -35.13
CA ARG A 151 -10.66 -11.69 -35.86
C ARG A 151 -10.37 -12.83 -36.85
N VAL A 152 -10.53 -14.08 -36.42
CA VAL A 152 -10.31 -15.25 -37.28
C VAL A 152 -11.27 -15.26 -38.44
N ILE A 153 -12.57 -14.98 -38.23
CA ILE A 153 -13.56 -14.86 -39.28
C ILE A 153 -13.18 -13.76 -40.29
N ASN A 154 -12.79 -12.59 -39.81
CA ASN A 154 -12.33 -11.52 -40.68
C ASN A 154 -11.07 -11.89 -41.49
N GLN A 155 -10.12 -12.63 -40.90
CA GLN A 155 -8.94 -13.12 -41.61
C GLN A 155 -9.32 -14.13 -42.71
N ILE A 156 -10.23 -15.05 -42.43
CA ILE A 156 -10.71 -16.03 -43.42
C ILE A 156 -11.46 -15.30 -44.56
N ALA A 157 -12.29 -14.32 -44.23
CA ALA A 157 -12.99 -13.52 -45.25
C ALA A 157 -12.04 -12.71 -46.13
N ALA A 158 -10.96 -12.17 -45.55
CA ALA A 158 -9.92 -11.45 -46.27
C ALA A 158 -9.07 -12.36 -47.19
N GLN A 159 -8.84 -13.62 -46.78
CA GLN A 159 -8.09 -14.63 -47.59
C GLN A 159 -8.96 -15.34 -48.61
N GLY A 160 -10.28 -15.42 -48.41
CA GLY A 160 -11.24 -16.06 -49.33
C GLY A 160 -11.79 -15.12 -50.42
N GLY A 161 -11.32 -13.90 -50.49
CA GLY A 161 -11.72 -12.87 -51.45
C GLY A 161 -10.77 -12.70 -52.65
N GLU A 162 -9.82 -13.59 -52.85
CA GLU A 162 -9.01 -13.71 -54.07
C GLU A 162 -9.50 -14.83 -54.98
#